data_e14e201b10f5fc48267fe328b129f8e0
#
_entry.id   e14e201b10f5fc48267fe328b129f8e0
#
_cell.length_a   1.000
_cell.length_b   1.000
_cell.length_c   1.000
_cell.angle_alpha   90.00
_cell.angle_beta   90.00
_cell.angle_gamma   90.00
#
_symmetry.space_group_name_H-M   'P 1'
#
loop_
_entity.id
_entity.type
_entity.pdbx_description
1 polymer ?
#
loop_
_entity_poly.entity_id
_entity_poly.type
_entity_poly.pdbx_seq_one_letter_code
_entity_poly.pdbx_strand_id
1 'polypeptide(L)'
;MIARQLLRSLGSAAVLAASGMAVSALSTSVIPSASAQCPDVQVVFARGTGEAPGVGPTGQAFVDALHQRVGGRSFDVYPVNYPASDQWDTGIDGIRDAGAHINSMAHDCPNTKMVLGGYSQGAAVMGFVTSASVPDGIDPNTVPKPLSPDVASHVSSVVLFGMPNVRAMNFLNEPPVVIGPLYQDKTVKVCATEDPVCSDGMNFAAHDTYADDGAMIDKGVAFASSHLGSGGPGAQSVASPHGSFGE
;
A
#
# COMPACT_ATOMS: atom_id res chain seq x y z
N MET A 1 51.71 43.14 33.08
CA MET A 1 53.08 43.15 33.62
C MET A 1 53.83 42.01 32.97
N ILE A 2 54.72 42.35 32.05
CA ILE A 2 56.19 42.09 32.07
C ILE A 2 56.43 40.58 31.79
N ALA A 3 56.78 40.18 30.60
CA ALA A 3 57.98 40.39 29.78
C ALA A 3 59.04 39.28 29.95
N ARG A 4 59.56 38.89 28.83
CA ARG A 4 60.94 38.53 28.40
C ARG A 4 61.19 37.05 28.20
N GLN A 5 61.37 36.67 26.93
CA GLN A 5 62.59 36.63 26.06
C GLN A 5 63.70 35.72 26.56
N LEU A 6 64.14 34.80 25.66
CA LEU A 6 65.50 34.63 25.12
C LEU A 6 65.56 33.31 24.33
N LEU A 7 65.75 33.40 23.13
CA LEU A 7 66.79 33.17 22.08
C LEU A 7 67.92 32.17 22.43
N ARG A 8 68.23 31.37 21.37
CA ARG A 8 69.46 30.76 20.84
C ARG A 8 69.34 29.24 20.73
N SER A 9 69.85 28.58 19.75
CA SER A 9 70.63 28.84 18.52
C SER A 9 70.78 27.57 17.70
N LEU A 10 70.75 27.72 16.39
CA LEU A 10 71.50 27.02 15.34
C LEU A 10 71.85 25.49 15.48
N GLY A 11 71.43 24.72 14.50
CA GLY A 11 72.00 23.44 14.14
C GLY A 11 71.46 22.96 12.78
N SER A 12 72.18 23.31 11.70
CA SER A 12 71.89 22.82 10.34
C SER A 12 72.27 21.37 10.20
N ALA A 13 71.36 20.53 9.77
CA ALA A 13 71.68 19.22 9.15
C ALA A 13 70.74 19.01 7.98
N ALA A 14 71.28 19.08 6.78
CA ALA A 14 70.61 18.70 5.54
C ALA A 14 70.50 17.20 5.49
N VAL A 15 69.27 16.69 5.36
CA VAL A 15 69.03 15.30 4.97
C VAL A 15 68.12 15.33 3.73
N LEU A 16 68.69 14.87 2.64
CA LEU A 16 68.00 14.57 1.39
C LEU A 16 67.02 13.41 1.70
N ALA A 17 65.74 13.69 1.63
CA ALA A 17 64.71 12.66 1.65
C ALA A 17 64.01 12.61 0.27
N ALA A 18 64.12 11.53 -0.40
CA ALA A 18 63.48 11.22 -1.68
C ALA A 18 61.97 11.30 -1.52
N SER A 19 61.33 12.09 -2.40
CA SER A 19 59.90 12.24 -2.51
C SER A 19 59.28 10.99 -3.14
N GLY A 20 58.84 10.05 -2.35
CA GLY A 20 57.93 8.98 -2.78
C GLY A 20 56.52 9.56 -2.80
N MET A 21 55.97 9.80 -3.98
CA MET A 21 54.55 10.09 -4.16
C MET A 21 53.76 8.81 -3.89
N ALA A 22 53.20 8.70 -2.70
CA ALA A 22 52.15 7.69 -2.41
C ALA A 22 50.86 8.17 -3.05
N VAL A 23 50.51 7.58 -4.20
CA VAL A 23 49.18 7.72 -4.79
C VAL A 23 48.21 6.91 -3.91
N SER A 24 47.50 7.60 -3.02
CA SER A 24 46.39 7.02 -2.28
C SER A 24 45.23 6.79 -3.26
N ALA A 25 45.08 5.55 -3.73
CA ALA A 25 43.87 5.14 -4.43
C ALA A 25 42.69 5.22 -3.46
N LEU A 26 41.85 6.27 -3.61
CA LEU A 26 40.54 6.33 -2.99
C LEU A 26 39.70 5.23 -3.61
N SER A 27 39.61 4.08 -2.94
CA SER A 27 38.61 3.07 -3.26
C SER A 27 37.23 3.64 -2.90
N THR A 28 36.52 4.17 -3.88
CA THR A 28 35.10 4.46 -3.73
C THR A 28 34.36 3.12 -3.55
N SER A 29 34.09 2.80 -2.29
CA SER A 29 33.16 1.70 -1.98
C SER A 29 31.81 2.13 -2.55
N VAL A 30 31.43 1.55 -3.69
CA VAL A 30 30.05 1.60 -4.16
C VAL A 30 29.26 0.76 -3.15
N ILE A 31 28.62 1.43 -2.18
CA ILE A 31 27.63 0.78 -1.33
C ILE A 31 26.49 0.42 -2.29
N PRO A 32 26.22 -0.88 -2.53
CA PRO A 32 25.04 -1.24 -3.30
C PRO A 32 23.85 -0.67 -2.51
N SER A 33 23.10 0.26 -3.13
CA SER A 33 21.78 0.59 -2.63
C SER A 33 21.03 -0.72 -2.58
N ALA A 34 20.65 -1.17 -1.39
CA ALA A 34 19.69 -2.24 -1.27
C ALA A 34 18.44 -1.76 -1.98
N SER A 35 18.23 -2.20 -3.21
CA SER A 35 16.93 -2.03 -3.86
C SER A 35 15.93 -2.71 -2.93
N ALA A 36 14.95 -1.97 -2.45
CA ALA A 36 13.88 -2.55 -1.66
C ALA A 36 13.35 -3.73 -2.46
N GLN A 37 13.49 -4.94 -1.91
CA GLN A 37 13.05 -6.14 -2.60
C GLN A 37 11.54 -6.08 -2.71
N CYS A 38 10.99 -6.17 -3.93
CA CYS A 38 9.55 -6.15 -4.14
C CYS A 38 8.88 -7.28 -3.35
N PRO A 39 7.85 -6.99 -2.55
CA PRO A 39 7.13 -8.04 -1.83
C PRO A 39 6.30 -8.91 -2.79
N ASP A 40 6.04 -10.16 -2.42
CA ASP A 40 5.11 -11.00 -3.16
C ASP A 40 3.68 -10.48 -3.07
N VAL A 41 3.32 -9.95 -1.89
CA VAL A 41 1.99 -9.38 -1.59
C VAL A 41 2.16 -8.03 -0.89
N GLN A 42 1.43 -7.02 -1.34
CA GLN A 42 1.32 -5.76 -0.63
C GLN A 42 -0.14 -5.41 -0.37
N VAL A 43 -0.45 -5.03 0.87
CA VAL A 43 -1.76 -4.45 1.23
C VAL A 43 -1.64 -2.94 1.21
N VAL A 44 -2.48 -2.27 0.41
CA VAL A 44 -2.65 -0.81 0.43
C VAL A 44 -3.97 -0.52 1.14
N PHE A 45 -3.92 0.10 2.32
CA PHE A 45 -5.12 0.23 3.14
C PHE A 45 -5.35 1.67 3.60
N ALA A 46 -6.59 2.15 3.40
CA ALA A 46 -7.06 3.45 3.86
C ALA A 46 -7.94 3.30 5.11
N ARG A 47 -7.55 3.98 6.20
CA ARG A 47 -8.23 3.95 7.48
C ARG A 47 -9.56 4.71 7.48
N GLY A 48 -10.37 4.57 8.52
CA GLY A 48 -11.62 5.30 8.71
C GLY A 48 -11.42 6.72 9.26
N THR A 49 -12.49 7.51 9.26
CA THR A 49 -12.55 8.88 9.80
C THR A 49 -12.13 8.90 11.27
N GLY A 50 -11.26 9.84 11.63
CA GLY A 50 -10.81 10.05 13.02
C GLY A 50 -9.79 9.03 13.53
N GLU A 51 -9.45 8.01 12.76
CA GLU A 51 -8.44 7.03 13.15
C GLU A 51 -7.03 7.62 13.05
N ALA A 52 -6.14 7.23 13.96
CA ALA A 52 -4.75 7.64 13.96
C ALA A 52 -4.00 7.20 12.68
N PRO A 53 -2.92 7.89 12.28
CA PRO A 53 -2.10 7.48 11.13
C PRO A 53 -1.67 6.01 11.22
N GLY A 54 -1.79 5.30 10.08
CA GLY A 54 -1.62 3.87 9.96
C GLY A 54 -2.78 3.28 9.16
N VAL A 55 -3.03 1.99 9.31
CA VAL A 55 -4.14 1.27 8.64
C VAL A 55 -5.44 1.28 9.46
N GLY A 56 -5.42 1.81 10.69
CA GLY A 56 -6.54 1.76 11.62
C GLY A 56 -6.79 0.36 12.20
N PRO A 57 -7.67 0.24 13.23
CA PRO A 57 -7.95 -1.05 13.87
C PRO A 57 -8.50 -2.11 12.93
N THR A 58 -9.47 -1.76 12.08
CA THR A 58 -10.05 -2.69 11.09
C THR A 58 -8.99 -3.13 10.07
N GLY A 59 -8.18 -2.18 9.60
CA GLY A 59 -7.08 -2.48 8.69
C GLY A 59 -6.03 -3.38 9.33
N GLN A 60 -5.69 -3.15 10.60
CA GLN A 60 -4.71 -3.97 11.32
C GLN A 60 -5.21 -5.41 11.49
N ALA A 61 -6.45 -5.59 11.93
CA ALA A 61 -7.05 -6.92 12.06
C ALA A 61 -7.07 -7.68 10.71
N PHE A 62 -7.42 -7.00 9.62
CA PHE A 62 -7.40 -7.56 8.29
C PHE A 62 -5.99 -7.94 7.82
N VAL A 63 -5.01 -7.04 7.98
CA VAL A 63 -3.62 -7.24 7.61
C VAL A 63 -3.02 -8.43 8.34
N ASP A 64 -3.20 -8.51 9.67
CA ASP A 64 -2.66 -9.58 10.49
C ASP A 64 -3.22 -10.95 10.09
N ALA A 65 -4.54 -11.02 9.87
CA ALA A 65 -5.20 -12.25 9.46
C ALA A 65 -4.83 -12.66 8.03
N LEU A 66 -4.70 -11.70 7.10
CA LEU A 66 -4.28 -11.99 5.73
C LEU A 66 -2.81 -12.44 5.69
N HIS A 67 -1.92 -11.80 6.44
CA HIS A 67 -0.51 -12.18 6.51
C HIS A 67 -0.36 -13.63 7.01
N GLN A 68 -1.11 -14.03 8.04
CA GLN A 68 -1.14 -15.42 8.50
C GLN A 68 -1.65 -16.38 7.42
N ARG A 69 -2.66 -15.97 6.66
CA ARG A 69 -3.29 -16.79 5.63
C ARG A 69 -2.39 -17.01 4.41
N VAL A 70 -1.61 -16.01 4.00
CA VAL A 70 -0.75 -16.12 2.80
C VAL A 70 0.56 -16.83 3.08
N GLY A 71 0.95 -17.01 4.33
CA GLY A 71 2.10 -17.80 4.84
C GLY A 71 3.34 -17.69 3.94
N GLY A 72 4.54 -17.74 4.43
CA GLY A 72 5.79 -17.88 3.65
C GLY A 72 6.08 -16.89 2.49
N ARG A 73 5.10 -16.09 2.06
CA ARG A 73 5.28 -15.03 1.06
C ARG A 73 5.83 -13.78 1.73
N SER A 74 6.71 -13.07 1.04
CA SER A 74 7.09 -11.73 1.47
C SER A 74 5.87 -10.80 1.40
N PHE A 75 5.62 -10.06 2.50
CA PHE A 75 4.40 -9.32 2.72
C PHE A 75 4.73 -7.91 3.21
N ASP A 76 4.09 -6.91 2.63
CA ASP A 76 4.26 -5.51 2.99
C ASP A 76 2.91 -4.79 3.12
N VAL A 77 2.90 -3.69 3.85
CA VAL A 77 1.70 -2.91 4.12
C VAL A 77 1.98 -1.44 3.87
N TYR A 78 1.16 -0.83 3.03
CA TYR A 78 1.18 0.60 2.78
C TYR A 78 -0.07 1.25 3.38
N PRO A 79 0.04 1.96 4.49
CA PRO A 79 -1.05 2.78 5.02
C PRO A 79 -1.21 4.04 4.17
N VAL A 80 -2.39 4.24 3.59
CA VAL A 80 -2.69 5.43 2.78
C VAL A 80 -2.55 6.68 3.65
N ASN A 81 -1.75 7.63 3.19
CA ASN A 81 -1.46 8.86 3.90
C ASN A 81 -2.45 9.96 3.53
N TYR A 82 -3.39 10.26 4.42
CA TYR A 82 -4.36 11.32 4.26
C TYR A 82 -4.91 11.77 5.63
N PRO A 83 -5.62 12.91 5.72
CA PRO A 83 -6.09 13.41 7.02
C PRO A 83 -7.06 12.46 7.73
N ALA A 84 -7.92 11.73 7.03
CA ALA A 84 -8.99 10.90 7.58
C ALA A 84 -9.85 11.70 8.58
N SER A 85 -10.20 12.92 8.22
CA SER A 85 -10.97 13.84 9.05
C SER A 85 -12.46 13.81 8.71
N ASP A 86 -13.27 14.47 9.52
CA ASP A 86 -14.68 14.73 9.25
C ASP A 86 -14.92 15.70 8.08
N GLN A 87 -13.88 16.37 7.60
CA GLN A 87 -13.90 17.14 6.36
C GLN A 87 -13.69 16.17 5.18
N TRP A 88 -14.78 15.66 4.64
CA TRP A 88 -14.78 14.58 3.64
C TRP A 88 -14.09 14.94 2.34
N ASP A 89 -14.10 16.21 1.93
CA ASP A 89 -13.33 16.72 0.79
C ASP A 89 -11.83 16.42 0.90
N THR A 90 -11.29 16.29 2.11
CA THR A 90 -9.88 15.89 2.32
C THR A 90 -9.61 14.43 1.94
N GLY A 91 -10.62 13.62 1.72
CA GLY A 91 -10.50 12.25 1.19
C GLY A 91 -9.81 12.21 -0.17
N ILE A 92 -9.83 13.33 -0.93
CA ILE A 92 -9.12 13.45 -2.21
C ILE A 92 -7.60 13.28 -2.05
N ASP A 93 -7.03 13.65 -0.91
CA ASP A 93 -5.61 13.45 -0.64
C ASP A 93 -5.30 11.95 -0.50
N GLY A 94 -6.23 11.18 0.09
CA GLY A 94 -6.13 9.72 0.15
C GLY A 94 -6.24 9.06 -1.23
N ILE A 95 -7.14 9.54 -2.09
CA ILE A 95 -7.26 9.07 -3.47
C ILE A 95 -5.96 9.33 -4.24
N ARG A 96 -5.37 10.52 -4.04
CA ARG A 96 -4.11 10.92 -4.68
C ARG A 96 -2.93 10.08 -4.20
N ASP A 97 -2.80 9.91 -2.90
CA ASP A 97 -1.71 9.15 -2.27
C ASP A 97 -1.78 7.67 -2.67
N ALA A 98 -2.94 7.03 -2.49
CA ALA A 98 -3.15 5.64 -2.87
C ALA A 98 -2.93 5.41 -4.38
N GLY A 99 -3.50 6.27 -5.22
CA GLY A 99 -3.34 6.17 -6.68
C GLY A 99 -1.88 6.31 -7.13
N ALA A 100 -1.13 7.26 -6.55
CA ALA A 100 0.29 7.43 -6.85
C ALA A 100 1.11 6.20 -6.42
N HIS A 101 0.86 5.68 -5.20
CA HIS A 101 1.55 4.50 -4.69
C HIS A 101 1.25 3.25 -5.53
N ILE A 102 -0.01 2.99 -5.87
CA ILE A 102 -0.43 1.84 -6.69
C ILE A 102 0.20 1.89 -8.08
N ASN A 103 0.25 3.07 -8.73
CA ASN A 103 0.93 3.24 -10.01
C ASN A 103 2.43 2.96 -9.91
N SER A 104 3.12 3.48 -8.87
CA SER A 104 4.54 3.21 -8.64
C SER A 104 4.80 1.72 -8.42
N MET A 105 4.01 1.05 -7.59
CA MET A 105 4.14 -0.39 -7.35
C MET A 105 3.91 -1.22 -8.60
N ALA A 106 2.92 -0.88 -9.41
CA ALA A 106 2.67 -1.59 -10.67
C ALA A 106 3.85 -1.47 -11.65
N HIS A 107 4.52 -0.30 -11.66
CA HIS A 107 5.67 -0.04 -12.52
C HIS A 107 6.97 -0.66 -11.95
N ASP A 108 7.27 -0.41 -10.68
CA ASP A 108 8.56 -0.74 -10.08
C ASP A 108 8.63 -2.20 -9.60
N CYS A 109 7.46 -2.77 -9.23
CA CYS A 109 7.32 -4.13 -8.71
C CYS A 109 6.22 -4.92 -9.45
N PRO A 110 6.39 -5.18 -10.75
CA PRO A 110 5.32 -5.71 -11.60
C PRO A 110 4.82 -7.10 -11.22
N ASN A 111 5.57 -7.85 -10.42
CA ASN A 111 5.17 -9.18 -9.94
C ASN A 111 4.45 -9.15 -8.59
N THR A 112 4.50 -8.02 -7.86
CA THR A 112 3.78 -7.85 -6.60
C THR A 112 2.28 -7.93 -6.83
N LYS A 113 1.60 -8.70 -6.00
CA LYS A 113 0.13 -8.77 -5.97
C LYS A 113 -0.40 -7.77 -4.94
N MET A 114 -1.05 -6.71 -5.41
CA MET A 114 -1.64 -5.72 -4.51
C MET A 114 -3.03 -6.14 -4.06
N VAL A 115 -3.29 -6.03 -2.77
CA VAL A 115 -4.61 -6.13 -2.15
C VAL A 115 -4.98 -4.73 -1.68
N LEU A 116 -6.02 -4.14 -2.24
CA LEU A 116 -6.49 -2.83 -1.85
C LEU A 116 -7.56 -2.98 -0.79
N GLY A 117 -7.53 -2.14 0.23
CA GLY A 117 -8.51 -2.21 1.31
C GLY A 117 -8.84 -0.84 1.89
N GLY A 118 -9.95 -0.77 2.60
CA GLY A 118 -10.32 0.43 3.32
C GLY A 118 -11.50 0.18 4.25
N TYR A 119 -11.63 1.06 5.25
CA TYR A 119 -12.73 1.05 6.19
C TYR A 119 -13.45 2.41 6.18
N SER A 120 -14.79 2.39 6.15
CA SER A 120 -15.62 3.61 6.24
C SER A 120 -15.22 4.66 5.18
N GLN A 121 -14.79 5.86 5.55
CA GLN A 121 -14.23 6.87 4.64
C GLN A 121 -13.09 6.30 3.79
N GLY A 122 -12.20 5.51 4.39
CA GLY A 122 -11.12 4.84 3.65
C GLY A 122 -11.64 3.84 2.61
N ALA A 123 -12.77 3.18 2.87
CA ALA A 123 -13.43 2.33 1.88
C ALA A 123 -14.00 3.16 0.70
N ALA A 124 -14.51 4.36 0.97
CA ALA A 124 -14.90 5.30 -0.09
C ALA A 124 -13.67 5.78 -0.90
N VAL A 125 -12.58 6.14 -0.22
CA VAL A 125 -11.30 6.51 -0.85
C VAL A 125 -10.83 5.43 -1.82
N MET A 126 -10.74 4.16 -1.36
CA MET A 126 -10.31 3.05 -2.22
C MET A 126 -11.32 2.72 -3.30
N GLY A 127 -12.60 2.94 -3.04
CA GLY A 127 -13.66 2.84 -4.03
C GLY A 127 -13.49 3.85 -5.18
N PHE A 128 -13.17 5.10 -4.87
CA PHE A 128 -12.86 6.12 -5.89
C PHE A 128 -11.56 5.82 -6.63
N VAL A 129 -10.51 5.34 -5.95
CA VAL A 129 -9.26 4.90 -6.58
C VAL A 129 -9.52 3.84 -7.65
N THR A 130 -10.49 2.96 -7.43
CA THR A 130 -10.86 1.88 -8.35
C THR A 130 -12.01 2.23 -9.31
N SER A 131 -12.46 3.50 -9.34
CA SER A 131 -13.44 4.00 -10.29
C SER A 131 -12.86 4.10 -11.70
N ALA A 132 -13.71 3.93 -12.71
CA ALA A 132 -13.31 4.05 -14.12
C ALA A 132 -13.35 5.51 -14.62
N SER A 133 -14.03 6.41 -13.91
CA SER A 133 -14.21 7.81 -14.30
C SER A 133 -14.31 8.70 -13.07
N VAL A 134 -14.03 9.97 -13.27
CA VAL A 134 -14.36 11.00 -12.29
C VAL A 134 -15.89 11.10 -12.19
N PRO A 135 -16.47 11.24 -10.98
CA PRO A 135 -17.91 11.38 -10.81
C PRO A 135 -18.48 12.59 -11.54
N ASP A 136 -19.75 12.49 -11.99
CA ASP A 136 -20.45 13.59 -12.63
C ASP A 136 -20.51 14.82 -11.71
N GLY A 137 -20.30 15.99 -12.28
CA GLY A 137 -20.33 17.27 -11.56
C GLY A 137 -19.00 17.66 -10.89
N ILE A 138 -18.00 16.79 -10.89
CA ILE A 138 -16.65 17.08 -10.38
C ILE A 138 -15.75 17.50 -11.55
N ASP A 139 -15.03 18.63 -11.39
CA ASP A 139 -14.04 19.05 -12.39
C ASP A 139 -12.85 18.08 -12.41
N PRO A 140 -12.62 17.36 -13.53
CA PRO A 140 -11.55 16.35 -13.64
C PRO A 140 -10.14 16.94 -13.52
N ASN A 141 -9.98 18.27 -13.60
CA ASN A 141 -8.68 18.91 -13.41
C ASN A 141 -8.33 19.15 -11.93
N THR A 142 -9.31 19.03 -11.02
CA THR A 142 -9.13 19.25 -9.58
C THR A 142 -8.88 17.96 -8.80
N VAL A 143 -9.14 16.80 -9.41
CA VAL A 143 -9.08 15.49 -8.78
C VAL A 143 -8.06 14.57 -9.47
N PRO A 144 -7.57 13.53 -8.80
CA PRO A 144 -6.71 12.50 -9.42
C PRO A 144 -7.43 11.83 -10.59
N LYS A 145 -6.66 11.51 -11.63
CA LYS A 145 -7.18 10.72 -12.75
C LYS A 145 -7.39 9.27 -12.31
N PRO A 146 -8.40 8.57 -12.87
CA PRO A 146 -8.55 7.13 -12.69
C PRO A 146 -7.25 6.37 -13.01
N LEU A 147 -7.03 5.25 -12.33
CA LEU A 147 -5.92 4.35 -12.63
C LEU A 147 -5.99 3.87 -14.07
N SER A 148 -4.83 3.76 -14.73
CA SER A 148 -4.77 3.20 -16.09
C SER A 148 -5.18 1.72 -16.11
N PRO A 149 -5.77 1.21 -17.20
CA PRO A 149 -6.30 -0.16 -17.27
C PRO A 149 -5.25 -1.25 -17.01
N ASP A 150 -3.99 -1.04 -17.36
CA ASP A 150 -2.89 -1.97 -17.14
C ASP A 150 -2.60 -2.20 -15.65
N VAL A 151 -2.76 -1.17 -14.80
CA VAL A 151 -2.60 -1.27 -13.34
C VAL A 151 -3.55 -2.30 -12.74
N ALA A 152 -4.75 -2.46 -13.31
CA ALA A 152 -5.73 -3.40 -12.79
C ALA A 152 -5.22 -4.85 -12.75
N SER A 153 -4.29 -5.25 -13.61
CA SER A 153 -3.70 -6.61 -13.62
C SER A 153 -2.79 -6.87 -12.40
N HIS A 154 -2.28 -5.83 -11.76
CA HIS A 154 -1.43 -5.90 -10.56
C HIS A 154 -2.25 -5.92 -9.26
N VAL A 155 -3.53 -5.52 -9.32
CA VAL A 155 -4.46 -5.58 -8.19
C VAL A 155 -5.17 -6.93 -8.19
N SER A 156 -4.93 -7.74 -7.17
CA SER A 156 -5.55 -9.05 -7.01
C SER A 156 -6.96 -8.95 -6.44
N SER A 157 -7.20 -8.07 -5.47
CA SER A 157 -8.50 -7.90 -4.85
C SER A 157 -8.68 -6.52 -4.23
N VAL A 158 -9.95 -6.15 -4.00
CA VAL A 158 -10.36 -4.93 -3.30
C VAL A 158 -11.34 -5.34 -2.19
N VAL A 159 -11.03 -4.97 -0.93
CA VAL A 159 -11.82 -5.33 0.25
C VAL A 159 -12.27 -4.06 0.96
N LEU A 160 -13.58 -3.80 0.96
CA LEU A 160 -14.16 -2.56 1.45
C LEU A 160 -15.07 -2.85 2.64
N PHE A 161 -14.60 -2.49 3.83
CA PHE A 161 -15.33 -2.64 5.08
C PHE A 161 -16.18 -1.39 5.36
N GLY A 162 -17.47 -1.55 5.61
CA GLY A 162 -18.37 -0.45 5.94
C GLY A 162 -18.39 0.65 4.87
N MET A 163 -18.25 0.32 3.60
CA MET A 163 -18.21 1.32 2.52
C MET A 163 -19.54 2.10 2.45
N PRO A 164 -19.51 3.44 2.50
CA PRO A 164 -20.71 4.24 2.43
C PRO A 164 -21.55 3.92 1.20
N ASN A 165 -22.84 3.66 1.41
CA ASN A 165 -23.82 3.49 0.35
C ASN A 165 -24.24 4.85 -0.22
N VAL A 166 -25.04 4.83 -1.29
CA VAL A 166 -25.51 6.08 -1.97
C VAL A 166 -26.21 7.01 -1.01
N ARG A 167 -27.01 6.49 -0.05
CA ARG A 167 -27.72 7.30 0.94
C ARG A 167 -26.74 8.02 1.88
N ALA A 168 -25.74 7.32 2.37
CA ALA A 168 -24.70 7.88 3.25
C ALA A 168 -23.88 8.93 2.49
N MET A 169 -23.47 8.66 1.24
CA MET A 169 -22.73 9.62 0.43
C MET A 169 -23.55 10.88 0.15
N ASN A 170 -24.85 10.74 -0.19
CA ASN A 170 -25.74 11.89 -0.36
C ASN A 170 -25.91 12.72 0.93
N PHE A 171 -25.98 12.07 2.09
CA PHE A 171 -26.03 12.76 3.38
C PHE A 171 -24.77 13.59 3.66
N LEU A 172 -23.62 13.08 3.20
CA LEU A 172 -22.31 13.75 3.31
C LEU A 172 -22.09 14.81 2.21
N ASN A 173 -23.06 14.97 1.30
CA ASN A 173 -22.94 15.83 0.12
C ASN A 173 -21.76 15.44 -0.80
N GLU A 174 -21.45 14.15 -0.86
CA GLU A 174 -20.39 13.56 -1.66
C GLU A 174 -20.99 12.74 -2.82
N PRO A 175 -20.28 12.62 -3.95
CA PRO A 175 -20.74 11.80 -5.06
C PRO A 175 -20.75 10.30 -4.69
N PRO A 176 -21.65 9.50 -5.31
CA PRO A 176 -21.69 8.07 -5.06
C PRO A 176 -20.42 7.37 -5.54
N VAL A 177 -19.98 6.36 -4.78
CA VAL A 177 -18.83 5.53 -5.13
C VAL A 177 -19.24 4.46 -6.14
N VAL A 178 -18.60 4.48 -7.32
CA VAL A 178 -18.83 3.50 -8.41
C VAL A 178 -17.54 2.77 -8.71
N ILE A 179 -17.52 1.46 -8.42
CA ILE A 179 -16.35 0.61 -8.73
C ILE A 179 -16.29 0.39 -10.25
N GLY A 180 -15.13 0.64 -10.83
CA GLY A 180 -14.89 0.46 -12.26
C GLY A 180 -14.96 -1.02 -12.70
N PRO A 181 -15.35 -1.31 -13.95
CA PRO A 181 -15.59 -2.67 -14.43
C PRO A 181 -14.37 -3.59 -14.29
N LEU A 182 -13.13 -3.05 -14.37
CA LEU A 182 -11.89 -3.83 -14.21
C LEU A 182 -11.66 -4.32 -12.77
N TYR A 183 -12.45 -3.79 -11.80
CA TYR A 183 -12.31 -4.13 -10.38
C TYR A 183 -13.56 -4.80 -9.81
N GLN A 184 -14.72 -4.79 -10.49
CA GLN A 184 -15.98 -5.30 -9.96
C GLN A 184 -15.88 -6.77 -9.51
N ASP A 185 -15.38 -7.66 -10.36
CA ASP A 185 -15.32 -9.10 -10.07
C ASP A 185 -14.28 -9.46 -8.98
N LYS A 186 -13.41 -8.54 -8.64
CA LYS A 186 -12.40 -8.70 -7.59
C LYS A 186 -12.60 -7.75 -6.40
N THR A 187 -13.82 -7.25 -6.23
CA THR A 187 -14.21 -6.40 -5.11
C THR A 187 -15.21 -7.11 -4.22
N VAL A 188 -14.93 -7.14 -2.91
CA VAL A 188 -15.90 -7.51 -1.89
C VAL A 188 -16.22 -6.31 -1.00
N LYS A 189 -17.51 -6.09 -0.76
CA LYS A 189 -18.02 -5.15 0.23
C LYS A 189 -18.46 -5.91 1.46
N VAL A 190 -17.84 -5.65 2.59
CA VAL A 190 -18.17 -6.24 3.87
C VAL A 190 -18.96 -5.20 4.66
N CYS A 191 -20.21 -5.54 4.97
CA CYS A 191 -21.11 -4.63 5.68
C CYS A 191 -21.68 -5.37 6.89
N ALA A 192 -21.57 -4.76 8.08
CA ALA A 192 -22.17 -5.27 9.31
C ALA A 192 -23.69 -5.15 9.22
N THR A 193 -24.39 -6.13 9.82
CA THR A 193 -25.85 -6.06 9.91
C THR A 193 -26.26 -4.82 10.68
N GLU A 194 -27.28 -4.10 10.19
CA GLU A 194 -27.80 -2.86 10.77
C GLU A 194 -26.85 -1.64 10.72
N ASP A 195 -25.67 -1.73 10.09
CA ASP A 195 -24.79 -0.57 9.89
C ASP A 195 -25.42 0.44 8.91
N PRO A 196 -25.82 1.66 9.35
CA PRO A 196 -26.50 2.63 8.51
C PRO A 196 -25.62 3.23 7.41
N VAL A 197 -24.32 3.07 7.51
CA VAL A 197 -23.35 3.60 6.53
C VAL A 197 -23.40 2.77 5.24
N CYS A 198 -23.49 1.46 5.35
CA CYS A 198 -23.42 0.53 4.21
C CYS A 198 -24.71 -0.29 3.98
N SER A 199 -25.66 -0.32 4.93
CA SER A 199 -26.94 -1.01 4.82
C SER A 199 -28.12 -0.06 5.05
N ASP A 200 -29.35 -0.59 5.05
CA ASP A 200 -30.55 0.16 5.41
C ASP A 200 -30.83 0.17 6.92
N GLY A 201 -29.92 -0.40 7.71
CA GLY A 201 -30.01 -0.43 9.16
C GLY A 201 -29.92 0.96 9.81
N MET A 202 -30.14 0.99 11.13
CA MET A 202 -30.16 2.23 11.92
C MET A 202 -29.31 2.14 13.18
N ASN A 203 -28.49 1.12 13.32
CA ASN A 203 -27.61 0.93 14.48
C ASN A 203 -26.20 1.44 14.19
N PHE A 204 -25.92 2.69 14.55
CA PHE A 204 -24.60 3.28 14.36
C PHE A 204 -23.47 2.54 15.07
N ALA A 205 -23.76 1.87 16.21
CA ALA A 205 -22.74 1.07 16.90
C ALA A 205 -22.27 -0.13 16.07
N ALA A 206 -23.09 -0.62 15.13
CA ALA A 206 -22.67 -1.69 14.21
C ALA A 206 -21.54 -1.23 13.28
N HIS A 207 -21.43 0.08 13.00
CA HIS A 207 -20.36 0.63 12.19
C HIS A 207 -18.97 0.50 12.83
N ASP A 208 -18.91 0.43 14.17
CA ASP A 208 -17.65 0.37 14.92
C ASP A 208 -17.20 -1.06 15.26
N THR A 209 -17.92 -2.10 14.77
CA THR A 209 -17.65 -3.50 15.17
C THR A 209 -16.67 -4.25 14.27
N TYR A 210 -16.26 -3.71 13.14
CA TYR A 210 -15.48 -4.44 12.11
C TYR A 210 -14.17 -5.01 12.63
N ALA A 211 -13.43 -4.27 13.46
CA ALA A 211 -12.15 -4.71 14.00
C ALA A 211 -12.29 -5.90 14.96
N ASP A 212 -13.43 -5.96 15.68
CA ASP A 212 -13.68 -6.94 16.73
C ASP A 212 -14.49 -8.14 16.26
N ASP A 213 -15.14 -8.05 15.08
CA ASP A 213 -15.90 -9.13 14.47
C ASP A 213 -15.02 -9.98 13.55
N GLY A 214 -14.49 -11.06 14.13
CA GLY A 214 -13.65 -12.00 13.38
C GLY A 214 -14.32 -12.55 12.12
N ALA A 215 -15.64 -12.72 12.08
CA ALA A 215 -16.33 -13.24 10.90
C ALA A 215 -16.33 -12.25 9.73
N MET A 216 -16.40 -10.93 10.02
CA MET A 216 -16.29 -9.90 8.99
C MET A 216 -14.86 -9.81 8.46
N ILE A 217 -13.87 -9.84 9.34
CA ILE A 217 -12.45 -9.89 8.94
C ILE A 217 -12.19 -11.14 8.10
N ASP A 218 -12.62 -12.31 8.56
CA ASP A 218 -12.45 -13.59 7.84
C ASP A 218 -13.09 -13.57 6.45
N LYS A 219 -14.25 -12.92 6.28
CA LYS A 219 -14.89 -12.75 4.96
C LYS A 219 -13.99 -11.97 3.99
N GLY A 220 -13.42 -10.87 4.45
CA GLY A 220 -12.46 -10.07 3.66
C GLY A 220 -11.19 -10.86 3.34
N VAL A 221 -10.62 -11.54 4.34
CA VAL A 221 -9.40 -12.37 4.20
C VAL A 221 -9.61 -13.55 3.27
N ALA A 222 -10.73 -14.27 3.40
CA ALA A 222 -11.06 -15.39 2.52
C ALA A 222 -11.18 -14.94 1.06
N PHE A 223 -11.85 -13.81 0.84
CA PHE A 223 -11.96 -13.23 -0.50
C PHE A 223 -10.58 -12.82 -1.05
N ALA A 224 -9.79 -12.05 -0.31
CA ALA A 224 -8.47 -11.60 -0.75
C ALA A 224 -7.54 -12.78 -1.04
N SER A 225 -7.47 -13.76 -0.14
CA SER A 225 -6.60 -14.93 -0.30
C SER A 225 -6.99 -15.79 -1.50
N SER A 226 -8.28 -15.93 -1.82
CA SER A 226 -8.73 -16.68 -3.01
C SER A 226 -8.25 -16.04 -4.32
N HIS A 227 -8.08 -14.72 -4.36
CA HIS A 227 -7.60 -13.97 -5.52
C HIS A 227 -6.07 -13.89 -5.61
N LEU A 228 -5.35 -14.20 -4.54
CA LEU A 228 -3.89 -14.25 -4.54
C LEU A 228 -3.33 -15.53 -5.15
N GLY A 229 -4.19 -16.55 -5.41
CA GLY A 229 -3.77 -17.85 -5.86
C GLY A 229 -3.04 -18.66 -4.79
N SER A 230 -2.99 -19.99 -4.95
CA SER A 230 -2.22 -20.88 -4.09
C SER A 230 -0.72 -20.70 -4.37
N GLY A 231 -0.05 -19.80 -3.64
CA GLY A 231 1.40 -19.69 -3.64
C GLY A 231 2.00 -20.75 -2.73
N GLY A 232 2.16 -21.96 -3.25
CA GLY A 232 3.12 -22.90 -2.65
C GLY A 232 4.50 -22.62 -3.24
N PRO A 233 5.62 -22.79 -2.48
CA PRO A 233 6.95 -22.75 -3.03
C PRO A 233 7.08 -23.90 -4.04
N GLY A 234 7.21 -23.57 -5.34
CA GLY A 234 7.63 -24.50 -6.38
C GLY A 234 6.59 -25.53 -6.83
N ALA A 235 5.50 -25.12 -7.45
CA ALA A 235 4.84 -25.97 -8.42
C ALA A 235 5.70 -26.02 -9.69
N GLN A 236 6.76 -26.82 -9.66
CA GLN A 236 7.42 -27.26 -10.88
C GLN A 236 6.38 -28.06 -11.67
N SER A 237 6.02 -27.53 -12.84
CA SER A 237 5.29 -28.24 -13.86
C SER A 237 6.03 -29.57 -14.16
N VAL A 238 5.55 -30.68 -13.60
CA VAL A 238 6.00 -31.99 -14.02
C VAL A 238 5.36 -32.23 -15.40
N ALA A 239 6.18 -31.99 -16.42
CA ALA A 239 5.83 -32.41 -17.78
C ALA A 239 5.61 -33.92 -17.75
N SER A 240 4.38 -34.35 -18.04
CA SER A 240 4.07 -35.76 -18.23
C SER A 240 4.88 -36.30 -19.41
N PRO A 241 5.63 -37.40 -19.26
CA PRO A 241 6.25 -38.03 -20.40
C PRO A 241 5.15 -38.69 -21.24
N HIS A 242 4.98 -38.22 -22.47
CA HIS A 242 4.23 -38.95 -23.48
C HIS A 242 4.92 -40.29 -23.72
N GLY A 243 4.37 -41.34 -23.15
CA GLY A 243 4.65 -42.73 -23.54
C GLY A 243 4.04 -42.99 -24.88
N SER A 244 4.87 -43.06 -25.91
CA SER A 244 4.52 -43.66 -27.20
C SER A 244 4.40 -45.20 -26.98
N PHE A 245 3.24 -45.75 -27.14
CA PHE A 245 3.08 -47.16 -27.45
C PHE A 245 2.80 -47.27 -28.95
N GLY A 246 3.80 -47.77 -29.67
CA GLY A 246 3.64 -48.31 -30.99
C GLY A 246 3.08 -49.74 -30.90
N GLU A 247 2.27 -50.06 -31.77
CA GLU A 247 1.85 -51.21 -32.59
C GLU A 247 0.33 -51.24 -32.79
#